data_e374b4f4212342bfaec69cae53b0a36f
#
_entry.id   e374b4f4212342bfaec69cae53b0a36f
#
_cell.length_a   1.000
_cell.length_b   1.000
_cell.length_c   1.000
_cell.angle_alpha   90.00
_cell.angle_beta   90.00
_cell.angle_gamma   90.00
#
_symmetry.space_group_name_H-M   'P 1'
#
loop_
_entity.id
_entity.type
_entity.pdbx_description
1 polymer ?
#
loop_
_entity_poly.entity_id
_entity_poly.type
_entity_poly.pdbx_seq_one_letter_code
_entity_poly.pdbx_strand_id
1 'polypeptide(L)'
;MSDWFYTRKGTQSGPVDFETLRGMAAKGELDAEKDLVWMNGMKEWTAAGKIAGLFDQTLGQALVKKPDLEPGSESIEPLMVGACVKRAFELTKRNFGKLFLALITVLAVYFVVVVVLSVIDHVMGWKPLIESSRDQGSVFSQLAMQVVSIFISLGATRFGLNLVSGKPVGVAQIFGEGDKLLRGIGVSILLGLMVIVGLLFFIVPGIWLGLKYGQAMTALVDRNCGVIEAFKYSAKITEGHKAKLMLLGSAALGIILAGLLALVVGVVFAYPVAGLAWVLGYRWMQLGRQAVVDGN
;
A
#
# COMPACT_ATOMS: atom_id res chain seq x y z
N MET A 1 -30.26 -36.65 10.30
CA MET A 1 -29.62 -35.47 10.89
C MET A 1 -28.48 -36.00 11.76
N SER A 2 -27.28 -35.54 11.58
CA SER A 2 -26.14 -36.02 12.38
C SER A 2 -26.07 -35.17 13.65
N ASP A 3 -26.25 -35.80 14.78
CA ASP A 3 -26.23 -35.16 16.10
C ASP A 3 -24.76 -35.01 16.53
N TRP A 4 -24.31 -33.74 16.71
CA TRP A 4 -22.98 -33.39 17.15
C TRP A 4 -22.99 -33.04 18.63
N PHE A 5 -22.00 -33.50 19.33
CA PHE A 5 -21.68 -33.11 20.70
C PHE A 5 -20.39 -32.35 20.74
N TYR A 6 -20.27 -31.38 21.62
CA TYR A 6 -19.05 -30.56 21.74
C TYR A 6 -18.68 -30.32 23.19
N THR A 7 -17.42 -30.08 23.45
CA THR A 7 -16.95 -29.61 24.76
C THR A 7 -16.65 -28.12 24.68
N ARG A 8 -17.03 -27.38 25.70
CA ARG A 8 -16.67 -25.96 25.85
C ARG A 8 -16.17 -25.73 27.25
N LYS A 9 -14.91 -25.28 27.38
CA LYS A 9 -14.25 -25.09 28.69
C LYS A 9 -14.34 -26.32 29.60
N GLY A 10 -14.27 -27.53 29.02
CA GLY A 10 -14.34 -28.79 29.74
C GLY A 10 -15.76 -29.30 30.05
N THR A 11 -16.81 -28.58 29.66
CA THR A 11 -18.20 -29.01 29.83
C THR A 11 -18.75 -29.52 28.50
N GLN A 12 -19.32 -30.75 28.53
CA GLN A 12 -19.94 -31.38 27.37
C GLN A 12 -21.33 -30.78 27.14
N SER A 13 -21.66 -30.49 25.90
CA SER A 13 -22.98 -29.99 25.46
C SER A 13 -23.39 -30.63 24.13
N GLY A 14 -24.67 -30.61 23.81
CA GLY A 14 -25.28 -31.23 22.62
C GLY A 14 -26.49 -32.12 22.99
N PRO A 15 -27.17 -32.71 22.02
CA PRO A 15 -26.84 -32.72 20.59
C PRO A 15 -27.21 -31.41 19.89
N VAL A 16 -26.38 -31.03 18.90
CA VAL A 16 -26.62 -29.90 18.00
C VAL A 16 -26.40 -30.35 16.55
N ASP A 17 -26.99 -29.66 15.60
CA ASP A 17 -26.76 -29.90 14.19
C ASP A 17 -25.39 -29.26 13.74
N PHE A 18 -24.87 -29.71 12.61
CA PHE A 18 -23.59 -29.26 12.11
C PHE A 18 -23.56 -27.75 11.78
N GLU A 19 -24.68 -27.19 11.30
CA GLU A 19 -24.81 -25.77 11.00
C GLU A 19 -24.74 -24.90 12.27
N THR A 20 -25.42 -25.36 13.35
CA THR A 20 -25.33 -24.69 14.67
C THR A 20 -23.88 -24.73 15.20
N LEU A 21 -23.20 -25.88 15.08
CA LEU A 21 -21.83 -26.04 15.52
C LEU A 21 -20.88 -25.12 14.72
N ARG A 22 -21.13 -25.01 13.41
CA ARG A 22 -20.42 -24.10 12.50
C ARG A 22 -20.68 -22.63 12.84
N GLY A 23 -21.91 -22.29 13.17
CA GLY A 23 -22.27 -20.94 13.64
C GLY A 23 -21.54 -20.55 14.94
N MET A 24 -21.35 -21.49 15.86
CA MET A 24 -20.58 -21.28 17.10
C MET A 24 -19.09 -21.11 16.80
N ALA A 25 -18.53 -21.88 15.89
CA ALA A 25 -17.14 -21.74 15.43
C ALA A 25 -16.90 -20.37 14.77
N ALA A 26 -17.84 -19.92 13.91
CA ALA A 26 -17.77 -18.61 13.25
C ALA A 26 -17.87 -17.43 14.22
N LYS A 27 -18.61 -17.58 15.32
CA LYS A 27 -18.72 -16.57 16.40
C LYS A 27 -17.55 -16.58 17.38
N GLY A 28 -16.59 -17.51 17.22
CA GLY A 28 -15.46 -17.67 18.15
C GLY A 28 -15.90 -18.26 19.51
N GLU A 29 -17.04 -18.91 19.57
CA GLU A 29 -17.58 -19.56 20.75
C GLU A 29 -16.99 -20.96 20.96
N LEU A 30 -16.37 -21.52 19.92
CA LEU A 30 -15.67 -22.81 19.92
C LEU A 30 -14.20 -22.57 19.59
N ASP A 31 -13.28 -23.15 20.39
CA ASP A 31 -11.84 -23.05 20.19
C ASP A 31 -11.35 -24.23 19.36
N ALA A 32 -10.65 -23.99 18.26
CA ALA A 32 -10.19 -25.01 17.32
C ALA A 32 -9.23 -26.03 17.94
N GLU A 33 -8.43 -25.62 18.93
CA GLU A 33 -7.39 -26.45 19.53
C GLU A 33 -7.80 -27.06 20.87
N LYS A 34 -8.65 -26.35 21.64
CA LYS A 34 -9.00 -26.73 23.01
C LYS A 34 -10.32 -27.47 23.15
N ASP A 35 -11.27 -27.15 22.27
CA ASP A 35 -12.58 -27.77 22.33
C ASP A 35 -12.63 -29.02 21.45
N LEU A 36 -13.30 -30.05 21.96
CA LEU A 36 -13.45 -31.33 21.28
C LEU A 36 -14.88 -31.48 20.77
N VAL A 37 -15.02 -32.17 19.66
CA VAL A 37 -16.31 -32.51 19.06
C VAL A 37 -16.40 -34.00 18.80
N TRP A 38 -17.60 -34.52 18.87
CA TRP A 38 -17.90 -35.92 18.62
C TRP A 38 -19.24 -36.07 17.92
N MET A 39 -19.33 -37.02 17.04
CA MET A 39 -20.54 -37.40 16.33
C MET A 39 -20.73 -38.90 16.41
N ASN A 40 -22.00 -39.36 16.39
CA ASN A 40 -22.30 -40.79 16.42
C ASN A 40 -21.59 -41.51 15.22
N GLY A 41 -20.75 -42.47 15.53
CA GLY A 41 -19.91 -43.19 14.59
C GLY A 41 -18.43 -42.82 14.64
N MET A 42 -18.02 -41.81 15.37
CA MET A 42 -16.61 -41.50 15.64
C MET A 42 -16.08 -42.34 16.81
N LYS A 43 -14.88 -42.89 16.66
CA LYS A 43 -14.25 -43.74 17.67
C LYS A 43 -13.82 -42.96 18.91
N GLU A 44 -13.45 -41.70 18.74
CA GLU A 44 -12.87 -40.83 19.79
C GLU A 44 -13.30 -39.38 19.57
N TRP A 45 -13.29 -38.59 20.65
CA TRP A 45 -13.43 -37.14 20.60
C TRP A 45 -12.27 -36.51 19.81
N THR A 46 -12.59 -35.66 18.89
CA THR A 46 -11.59 -35.05 18.00
C THR A 46 -11.57 -33.54 18.20
N ALA A 47 -10.39 -32.93 18.18
CA ALA A 47 -10.27 -31.47 18.27
C ALA A 47 -11.12 -30.80 17.17
N ALA A 48 -11.89 -29.80 17.55
CA ALA A 48 -12.84 -29.13 16.68
C ALA A 48 -12.20 -28.60 15.38
N GLY A 49 -10.94 -28.14 15.44
CA GLY A 49 -10.19 -27.68 14.28
C GLY A 49 -9.82 -28.77 13.27
N LYS A 50 -9.93 -30.06 13.61
CA LYS A 50 -9.68 -31.19 12.68
C LYS A 50 -10.88 -31.61 11.87
N ILE A 51 -12.07 -31.07 12.19
CA ILE A 51 -13.30 -31.40 11.45
C ILE A 51 -13.40 -30.56 10.19
N ALA A 52 -13.36 -31.22 9.05
CA ALA A 52 -13.45 -30.55 7.76
C ALA A 52 -14.79 -29.75 7.64
N GLY A 53 -14.69 -28.48 7.31
CA GLY A 53 -15.84 -27.59 7.13
C GLY A 53 -16.43 -26.98 8.41
N LEU A 54 -15.93 -27.32 9.60
CA LEU A 54 -16.42 -26.76 10.86
C LEU A 54 -15.84 -25.35 11.13
N PHE A 55 -14.56 -25.23 11.03
CA PHE A 55 -13.88 -23.93 10.94
C PHE A 55 -13.62 -23.73 9.47
N ASP A 56 -14.29 -22.77 8.85
CA ASP A 56 -14.04 -22.39 7.46
C ASP A 56 -12.67 -21.70 7.39
N GLN A 57 -11.62 -22.49 7.65
CA GLN A 57 -10.22 -22.04 7.53
C GLN A 57 -9.84 -21.74 6.08
N THR A 58 -10.63 -22.20 5.10
CA THR A 58 -10.42 -21.91 3.69
C THR A 58 -10.82 -20.50 3.28
N LEU A 59 -11.80 -19.88 3.92
CA LEU A 59 -12.18 -18.48 3.65
C LEU A 59 -11.54 -17.51 4.65
N GLY A 60 -11.48 -17.85 5.93
CA GLY A 60 -10.90 -16.97 6.97
C GLY A 60 -9.36 -16.95 6.97
N GLN A 61 -8.70 -18.07 6.71
CA GLN A 61 -7.22 -18.13 6.63
C GLN A 61 -6.69 -17.77 5.23
N ALA A 62 -7.46 -17.97 4.16
CA ALA A 62 -7.13 -17.41 2.87
C ALA A 62 -7.22 -15.86 2.87
N LEU A 63 -8.02 -15.28 3.77
CA LEU A 63 -8.17 -13.82 3.92
C LEU A 63 -7.25 -13.23 5.00
N VAL A 64 -6.72 -14.02 5.93
CA VAL A 64 -5.88 -13.57 7.05
C VAL A 64 -4.45 -14.14 6.97
N LYS A 65 -4.20 -15.21 6.24
CA LYS A 65 -2.85 -15.58 5.91
C LYS A 65 -2.34 -14.53 4.91
N LYS A 66 -1.77 -13.42 5.47
CA LYS A 66 -0.68 -12.73 4.79
C LYS A 66 0.15 -13.88 4.21
N PRO A 67 0.23 -14.07 2.89
CA PRO A 67 1.16 -15.03 2.39
C PRO A 67 2.48 -14.61 3.01
N ASP A 68 3.09 -15.46 3.82
CA ASP A 68 4.48 -15.35 4.14
C ASP A 68 5.13 -15.43 2.77
N LEU A 69 5.30 -14.24 2.17
CA LEU A 69 5.94 -14.10 0.87
C LEU A 69 7.35 -14.56 1.09
N GLU A 70 7.59 -15.84 0.82
CA GLU A 70 8.93 -16.36 0.68
C GLU A 70 9.69 -15.35 -0.18
N PRO A 71 10.91 -14.95 0.19
CA PRO A 71 11.72 -14.10 -0.65
C PRO A 71 11.91 -14.81 -1.99
N GLY A 72 11.08 -14.52 -3.00
CA GLY A 72 11.14 -15.16 -4.31
C GLY A 72 9.80 -15.47 -4.98
N SER A 73 8.66 -15.39 -4.30
CA SER A 73 7.34 -15.58 -4.93
C SER A 73 6.87 -14.27 -5.58
N GLU A 74 7.46 -13.95 -6.72
CA GLU A 74 6.95 -12.88 -7.57
C GLU A 74 5.82 -13.44 -8.44
N SER A 75 4.79 -12.64 -8.65
CA SER A 75 3.71 -13.03 -9.54
C SER A 75 4.20 -13.05 -10.99
N ILE A 76 4.08 -14.20 -11.63
CA ILE A 76 4.33 -14.38 -13.07
C ILE A 76 3.15 -13.85 -13.90
N GLU A 77 2.02 -13.50 -13.24
CA GLU A 77 0.84 -13.02 -13.95
C GLU A 77 1.07 -11.63 -14.57
N PRO A 78 0.71 -11.43 -15.85
CA PRO A 78 0.88 -10.15 -16.52
C PRO A 78 0.05 -9.07 -15.82
N LEU A 79 0.68 -7.93 -15.52
CA LEU A 79 0.02 -6.79 -14.87
C LEU A 79 -1.21 -6.33 -15.69
N MET A 80 -2.39 -6.37 -15.09
CA MET A 80 -3.65 -5.90 -15.68
C MET A 80 -3.93 -4.45 -15.26
N VAL A 81 -3.49 -3.50 -16.07
CA VAL A 81 -3.61 -2.05 -15.80
C VAL A 81 -5.06 -1.64 -15.54
N GLY A 82 -6.00 -2.12 -16.35
CA GLY A 82 -7.43 -1.80 -16.20
C GLY A 82 -8.00 -2.27 -14.85
N ALA A 83 -7.58 -3.44 -14.36
CA ALA A 83 -8.01 -3.95 -13.06
C ALA A 83 -7.45 -3.09 -11.91
N CYS A 84 -6.18 -2.70 -11.98
CA CYS A 84 -5.57 -1.81 -10.98
C CYS A 84 -6.25 -0.44 -10.94
N VAL A 85 -6.52 0.17 -12.10
CA VAL A 85 -7.19 1.47 -12.18
C VAL A 85 -8.63 1.38 -11.66
N LYS A 86 -9.40 0.37 -12.09
CA LYS A 86 -10.77 0.14 -11.61
C LYS A 86 -10.80 -0.01 -10.09
N ARG A 87 -9.92 -0.84 -9.56
CA ARG A 87 -9.82 -1.06 -8.11
C ARG A 87 -9.40 0.20 -7.36
N ALA A 88 -8.44 0.97 -7.88
CA ALA A 88 -8.06 2.26 -7.30
C ALA A 88 -9.24 3.23 -7.24
N PHE A 89 -10.05 3.29 -8.29
CA PHE A 89 -11.26 4.11 -8.34
C PHE A 89 -12.29 3.69 -7.28
N GLU A 90 -12.56 2.39 -7.15
CA GLU A 90 -13.47 1.83 -6.15
C GLU A 90 -13.00 2.13 -4.71
N LEU A 91 -11.70 1.90 -4.43
CA LEU A 91 -11.11 2.20 -3.12
C LEU A 91 -11.16 3.69 -2.79
N THR A 92 -10.89 4.56 -3.78
CA THR A 92 -11.00 6.01 -3.61
C THR A 92 -12.43 6.41 -3.30
N LYS A 93 -13.42 5.88 -4.02
CA LYS A 93 -14.84 6.16 -3.78
C LYS A 93 -15.28 5.71 -2.39
N ARG A 94 -14.93 4.49 -1.98
CA ARG A 94 -15.28 3.93 -0.66
C ARG A 94 -14.64 4.69 0.50
N ASN A 95 -13.45 5.21 0.33
CA ASN A 95 -12.67 5.85 1.38
C ASN A 95 -12.45 7.34 1.13
N PHE A 96 -13.31 7.97 0.32
CA PHE A 96 -13.13 9.36 -0.10
C PHE A 96 -12.92 10.32 1.08
N GLY A 97 -13.72 10.22 2.13
CA GLY A 97 -13.59 11.08 3.32
C GLY A 97 -12.22 10.98 3.99
N LYS A 98 -11.66 9.77 4.12
CA LYS A 98 -10.32 9.56 4.73
C LYS A 98 -9.22 10.10 3.82
N LEU A 99 -9.32 9.87 2.51
CA LEU A 99 -8.36 10.36 1.50
C LEU A 99 -8.42 11.88 1.40
N PHE A 100 -9.62 12.46 1.43
CA PHE A 100 -9.82 13.91 1.42
C PHE A 100 -9.23 14.56 2.67
N LEU A 101 -9.49 13.99 3.86
CA LEU A 101 -8.90 14.46 5.11
C LEU A 101 -7.37 14.36 5.10
N ALA A 102 -6.81 13.26 4.58
CA ALA A 102 -5.38 13.08 4.39
C ALA A 102 -4.79 14.15 3.46
N LEU A 103 -5.45 14.41 2.33
CA LEU A 103 -5.04 15.45 1.38
C LEU A 103 -5.05 16.84 2.02
N ILE A 104 -6.13 17.22 2.71
CA ILE A 104 -6.21 18.53 3.41
C ILE A 104 -5.12 18.65 4.46
N THR A 105 -4.87 17.59 5.24
CA THR A 105 -3.79 17.61 6.25
C THR A 105 -2.43 17.81 5.59
N VAL A 106 -2.14 17.12 4.49
CA VAL A 106 -0.89 17.29 3.74
C VAL A 106 -0.77 18.71 3.20
N LEU A 107 -1.82 19.27 2.60
CA LEU A 107 -1.82 20.66 2.12
C LEU A 107 -1.61 21.67 3.26
N ALA A 108 -2.24 21.46 4.41
CA ALA A 108 -2.06 22.32 5.58
C ALA A 108 -0.60 22.27 6.08
N VAL A 109 0.02 21.09 6.13
CA VAL A 109 1.43 20.94 6.50
C VAL A 109 2.33 21.66 5.50
N TYR A 110 2.11 21.47 4.21
CA TYR A 110 2.88 22.18 3.18
C TYR A 110 2.73 23.70 3.31
N PHE A 111 1.51 24.18 3.52
CA PHE A 111 1.26 25.61 3.73
C PHE A 111 2.02 26.16 4.92
N VAL A 112 1.95 25.49 6.08
CA VAL A 112 2.68 25.91 7.29
C VAL A 112 4.19 25.92 7.04
N VAL A 113 4.73 24.88 6.41
CA VAL A 113 6.17 24.79 6.11
C VAL A 113 6.60 25.91 5.17
N VAL A 114 5.83 26.20 4.10
CA VAL A 114 6.12 27.28 3.16
C VAL A 114 6.16 28.63 3.90
N VAL A 115 5.17 28.91 4.75
CA VAL A 115 5.12 30.16 5.53
C VAL A 115 6.33 30.27 6.46
N VAL A 116 6.65 29.20 7.21
CA VAL A 116 7.80 29.20 8.13
C VAL A 116 9.11 29.41 7.38
N LEU A 117 9.33 28.71 6.27
CA LEU A 117 10.55 28.86 5.47
C LEU A 117 10.66 30.25 4.85
N SER A 118 9.54 30.83 4.38
CA SER A 118 9.49 32.20 3.84
C SER A 118 9.87 33.23 4.90
N VAL A 119 9.39 33.05 6.14
CA VAL A 119 9.77 33.95 7.27
C VAL A 119 11.25 33.79 7.60
N ILE A 120 11.78 32.56 7.62
CA ILE A 120 13.23 32.31 7.86
C ILE A 120 14.05 32.99 6.79
N ASP A 121 13.74 32.81 5.50
CA ASP A 121 14.45 33.45 4.40
C ASP A 121 14.45 34.98 4.51
N HIS A 122 13.31 35.55 4.89
CA HIS A 122 13.17 36.99 5.07
C HIS A 122 14.02 37.52 6.25
N VAL A 123 13.97 36.85 7.39
CA VAL A 123 14.73 37.22 8.58
C VAL A 123 16.24 37.11 8.38
N MET A 124 16.65 36.04 7.65
CA MET A 124 18.07 35.78 7.37
C MET A 124 18.62 36.65 6.24
N GLY A 125 17.78 37.37 5.50
CA GLY A 125 18.17 38.19 4.36
C GLY A 125 18.79 37.37 3.23
N TRP A 126 18.46 36.08 3.14
CA TRP A 126 19.01 35.19 2.11
C TRP A 126 18.39 35.50 0.75
N LYS A 127 19.22 36.07 -0.12
CA LYS A 127 18.84 36.24 -1.53
C LYS A 127 19.06 34.92 -2.26
N PRO A 128 18.20 34.59 -3.24
CA PRO A 128 18.43 33.39 -4.06
C PRO A 128 19.82 33.48 -4.75
N LEU A 129 20.56 32.36 -4.78
CA LEU A 129 21.88 32.24 -5.41
C LEU A 129 21.89 32.55 -6.90
N ILE A 130 20.73 32.44 -7.55
CA ILE A 130 20.53 32.79 -8.95
C ILE A 130 19.37 33.78 -8.98
N GLU A 131 19.62 34.98 -9.42
CA GLU A 131 18.63 36.02 -9.68
C GLU A 131 17.76 35.56 -10.85
N SER A 132 16.82 34.66 -10.58
CA SER A 132 15.78 34.27 -11.52
C SER A 132 14.53 35.08 -11.22
N SER A 133 13.89 35.58 -12.24
CA SER A 133 12.65 36.38 -12.20
C SER A 133 11.43 35.67 -11.55
N ARG A 134 11.64 34.55 -10.88
CA ARG A 134 10.70 33.86 -10.02
C ARG A 134 11.33 33.77 -8.62
N ASP A 135 10.63 34.38 -7.69
CA ASP A 135 10.90 34.41 -6.25
C ASP A 135 10.84 32.97 -5.65
N GLN A 136 11.83 32.16 -5.99
CA GLN A 136 11.95 30.78 -5.50
C GLN A 136 12.86 30.80 -4.29
N GLY A 137 12.41 31.12 -3.11
CA GLY A 137 13.13 31.04 -1.82
C GLY A 137 14.63 30.64 -1.82
N SER A 138 15.30 30.67 -0.74
CA SER A 138 16.71 30.26 -0.65
C SER A 138 16.92 28.78 -1.01
N VAL A 139 18.14 28.40 -1.37
CA VAL A 139 18.54 26.99 -1.56
C VAL A 139 18.24 26.17 -0.31
N PHE A 140 18.39 26.78 0.87
CA PHE A 140 18.02 26.15 2.14
C PHE A 140 16.52 25.79 2.18
N SER A 141 15.65 26.74 1.84
CA SER A 141 14.20 26.49 1.80
C SER A 141 13.80 25.43 0.78
N GLN A 142 14.47 25.40 -0.38
CA GLN A 142 14.23 24.35 -1.37
C GLN A 142 14.65 22.96 -0.86
N LEU A 143 15.83 22.84 -0.23
CA LEU A 143 16.27 21.58 0.36
C LEU A 143 15.39 21.14 1.53
N ALA A 144 15.01 22.06 2.41
CA ALA A 144 14.09 21.77 3.51
C ALA A 144 12.74 21.24 2.98
N MET A 145 12.20 21.89 1.94
CA MET A 145 10.94 21.49 1.32
C MET A 145 11.05 20.09 0.66
N GLN A 146 12.22 19.78 0.06
CA GLN A 146 12.49 18.46 -0.49
C GLN A 146 12.48 17.37 0.59
N VAL A 147 13.08 17.63 1.75
CA VAL A 147 13.06 16.70 2.90
C VAL A 147 11.64 16.47 3.39
N VAL A 148 10.84 17.53 3.54
CA VAL A 148 9.43 17.44 3.92
C VAL A 148 8.63 16.64 2.89
N SER A 149 8.88 16.85 1.60
CA SER A 149 8.23 16.11 0.52
C SER A 149 8.54 14.61 0.60
N ILE A 150 9.79 14.23 0.85
CA ILE A 150 10.17 12.83 1.03
C ILE A 150 9.49 12.23 2.26
N PHE A 151 9.46 12.94 3.38
CA PHE A 151 8.80 12.50 4.59
C PHE A 151 7.31 12.21 4.39
N ILE A 152 6.59 13.15 3.78
CA ILE A 152 5.17 12.98 3.45
C ILE A 152 4.96 11.84 2.44
N SER A 153 5.85 11.69 1.46
CA SER A 153 5.79 10.60 0.47
C SER A 153 5.91 9.22 1.11
N LEU A 154 6.80 9.06 2.11
CA LEU A 154 6.93 7.81 2.86
C LEU A 154 5.62 7.45 3.58
N GLY A 155 5.04 8.41 4.29
CA GLY A 155 3.78 8.22 5.01
C GLY A 155 2.59 8.00 4.08
N ALA A 156 2.50 8.74 2.98
CA ALA A 156 1.47 8.56 1.96
C ALA A 156 1.56 7.15 1.31
N THR A 157 2.79 6.67 1.08
CA THR A 157 3.03 5.31 0.58
C THR A 157 2.54 4.26 1.58
N ARG A 158 2.82 4.43 2.87
CA ARG A 158 2.32 3.54 3.94
C ARG A 158 0.80 3.55 4.00
N PHE A 159 0.20 4.74 3.96
CA PHE A 159 -1.25 4.92 3.94
C PHE A 159 -1.87 4.17 2.74
N GLY A 160 -1.31 4.36 1.53
CA GLY A 160 -1.76 3.66 0.33
C GLY A 160 -1.63 2.14 0.43
N LEU A 161 -0.49 1.63 0.92
CA LEU A 161 -0.26 0.21 1.13
C LEU A 161 -1.27 -0.41 2.12
N ASN A 162 -1.57 0.28 3.22
CA ASN A 162 -2.54 -0.18 4.20
C ASN A 162 -3.95 -0.18 3.61
N LEU A 163 -4.32 0.88 2.87
CA LEU A 163 -5.63 0.99 2.23
C LEU A 163 -5.87 -0.12 1.21
N VAL A 164 -4.88 -0.39 0.34
CA VAL A 164 -4.94 -1.46 -0.66
C VAL A 164 -5.00 -2.84 -0.01
N SER A 165 -4.34 -3.01 1.13
CA SER A 165 -4.33 -4.28 1.89
C SER A 165 -5.53 -4.43 2.84
N GLY A 166 -6.56 -3.58 2.75
CA GLY A 166 -7.75 -3.65 3.61
C GLY A 166 -7.52 -3.33 5.09
N LYS A 167 -6.34 -2.78 5.44
CA LYS A 167 -6.03 -2.42 6.82
C LYS A 167 -6.70 -1.10 7.21
N PRO A 168 -6.98 -0.88 8.51
CA PRO A 168 -7.48 0.40 8.97
C PRO A 168 -6.48 1.52 8.68
N VAL A 169 -6.96 2.62 8.08
CA VAL A 169 -6.15 3.79 7.76
C VAL A 169 -6.62 5.01 8.54
N GLY A 170 -5.64 5.80 8.99
CA GLY A 170 -5.83 7.07 9.67
C GLY A 170 -4.76 8.07 9.26
N VAL A 171 -5.09 9.36 9.31
CA VAL A 171 -4.20 10.46 8.87
C VAL A 171 -2.86 10.45 9.62
N ALA A 172 -2.85 10.07 10.90
CA ALA A 172 -1.63 9.96 11.71
C ALA A 172 -0.56 9.06 11.08
N GLN A 173 -0.95 8.07 10.27
CA GLN A 173 -0.01 7.17 9.58
C GLN A 173 0.89 7.90 8.57
N ILE A 174 0.46 9.07 8.07
CA ILE A 174 1.28 9.90 7.16
C ILE A 174 2.54 10.40 7.86
N PHE A 175 2.51 10.54 9.17
CA PHE A 175 3.63 11.03 9.98
C PHE A 175 4.40 9.90 10.70
N GLY A 176 3.96 8.65 10.54
CA GLY A 176 4.48 7.50 11.27
C GLY A 176 5.76 6.87 10.72
N GLU A 177 6.27 7.33 9.56
CA GLU A 177 7.42 6.71 8.89
C GLU A 177 8.73 7.52 9.04
N GLY A 178 8.86 8.33 10.10
CA GLY A 178 10.01 9.20 10.33
C GLY A 178 11.34 8.46 10.51
N ASP A 179 11.31 7.25 11.04
CA ASP A 179 12.48 6.36 11.19
C ASP A 179 13.13 5.97 9.85
N LYS A 180 12.37 6.09 8.74
CA LYS A 180 12.82 5.76 7.38
C LYS A 180 13.26 6.97 6.57
N LEU A 181 13.20 8.19 7.16
CA LEU A 181 13.47 9.43 6.42
C LEU A 181 14.86 9.43 5.77
N LEU A 182 15.92 9.08 6.49
CA LEU A 182 17.28 9.04 5.95
C LEU A 182 17.39 8.02 4.80
N ARG A 183 16.76 6.87 4.95
CA ARG A 183 16.74 5.85 3.89
C ARG A 183 15.91 6.33 2.68
N GLY A 184 14.80 7.01 2.92
CA GLY A 184 13.97 7.64 1.89
C GLY A 184 14.72 8.71 1.10
N ILE A 185 15.50 9.55 1.78
CA ILE A 185 16.41 10.53 1.14
C ILE A 185 17.42 9.79 0.25
N GLY A 186 18.05 8.74 0.76
CA GLY A 186 18.97 7.90 0.00
C GLY A 186 18.35 7.31 -1.27
N VAL A 187 17.14 6.77 -1.17
CA VAL A 187 16.40 6.26 -2.34
C VAL A 187 16.12 7.38 -3.33
N SER A 188 15.66 8.54 -2.87
CA SER A 188 15.30 9.67 -3.74
C SER A 188 16.51 10.20 -4.49
N ILE A 189 17.65 10.39 -3.82
CA ILE A 189 18.89 10.88 -4.44
C ILE A 189 19.40 9.85 -5.44
N LEU A 190 19.49 8.59 -5.07
CA LEU A 190 20.04 7.55 -5.94
C LEU A 190 19.15 7.34 -7.18
N LEU A 191 17.82 7.31 -7.00
CA LEU A 191 16.86 7.20 -8.10
C LEU A 191 16.97 8.41 -9.03
N GLY A 192 16.98 9.63 -8.46
CA GLY A 192 17.11 10.87 -9.22
C GLY A 192 18.39 10.88 -10.05
N LEU A 193 19.53 10.53 -9.43
CA LEU A 193 20.82 10.46 -10.12
C LEU A 193 20.80 9.43 -11.26
N MET A 194 20.27 8.25 -11.02
CA MET A 194 20.15 7.19 -12.04
C MET A 194 19.28 7.65 -13.23
N VAL A 195 18.16 8.31 -12.96
CA VAL A 195 17.26 8.80 -14.00
C VAL A 195 17.91 9.95 -14.77
N ILE A 196 18.55 10.91 -14.10
CA ILE A 196 19.25 12.03 -14.74
C ILE A 196 20.37 11.51 -15.64
N VAL A 197 21.21 10.61 -15.14
CA VAL A 197 22.28 9.99 -15.96
C VAL A 197 21.67 9.24 -17.14
N GLY A 198 20.58 8.49 -16.94
CA GLY A 198 19.89 7.81 -18.03
C GLY A 198 19.36 8.77 -19.10
N LEU A 199 18.76 9.89 -18.68
CA LEU A 199 18.25 10.93 -19.58
C LEU A 199 19.36 11.68 -20.33
N LEU A 200 20.53 11.85 -19.69
CA LEU A 200 21.68 12.49 -20.32
C LEU A 200 22.20 11.67 -21.51
N PHE A 201 22.15 10.34 -21.42
CA PHE A 201 22.52 9.50 -22.55
C PHE A 201 21.42 9.47 -23.62
N PHE A 202 20.19 9.20 -23.25
CA PHE A 202 18.99 9.27 -24.12
C PHE A 202 17.72 9.20 -23.25
N ILE A 203 16.60 9.69 -23.79
CA ILE A 203 15.28 9.65 -23.11
C ILE A 203 14.86 8.21 -22.74
N VAL A 204 15.10 7.26 -23.65
CA VAL A 204 14.71 5.85 -23.47
C VAL A 204 15.38 5.18 -22.28
N PRO A 205 16.73 5.24 -22.10
CA PRO A 205 17.40 4.71 -20.90
C PRO A 205 16.91 5.34 -19.59
N GLY A 206 16.65 6.68 -19.60
CA GLY A 206 16.13 7.37 -18.41
C GLY A 206 14.75 6.85 -17.99
N ILE A 207 13.81 6.72 -18.93
CA ILE A 207 12.50 6.14 -18.68
C ILE A 207 12.63 4.68 -18.21
N TRP A 208 13.49 3.90 -18.85
CA TRP A 208 13.70 2.50 -18.50
C TRP A 208 14.23 2.33 -17.06
N LEU A 209 15.19 3.17 -16.63
CA LEU A 209 15.68 3.18 -15.25
C LEU A 209 14.60 3.62 -14.27
N GLY A 210 13.81 4.64 -14.61
CA GLY A 210 12.68 5.09 -13.82
C GLY A 210 11.64 3.98 -13.61
N LEU A 211 11.31 3.21 -14.64
CA LEU A 211 10.39 2.08 -14.54
C LEU A 211 10.97 0.92 -13.71
N LYS A 212 12.26 0.60 -13.93
CA LYS A 212 12.95 -0.48 -13.22
C LYS A 212 13.07 -0.22 -11.73
N TYR A 213 13.34 1.00 -11.34
CA TYR A 213 13.62 1.37 -9.95
C TYR A 213 12.53 2.24 -9.31
N GLY A 214 11.48 2.60 -10.05
CA GLY A 214 10.41 3.48 -9.57
C GLY A 214 9.60 2.94 -8.39
N GLN A 215 9.66 1.61 -8.14
CA GLN A 215 9.02 0.98 -6.99
C GLN A 215 9.93 0.91 -5.75
N ALA A 216 11.18 1.44 -5.81
CA ALA A 216 12.12 1.34 -4.70
C ALA A 216 11.61 2.03 -3.42
N MET A 217 10.94 3.19 -3.53
CA MET A 217 10.34 3.88 -2.39
C MET A 217 9.22 3.04 -1.76
N THR A 218 8.35 2.45 -2.58
CA THR A 218 7.26 1.57 -2.11
C THR A 218 7.83 0.32 -1.43
N ALA A 219 8.89 -0.26 -1.99
CA ALA A 219 9.59 -1.41 -1.41
C ALA A 219 10.25 -1.07 -0.06
N LEU A 220 10.89 0.09 0.06
CA LEU A 220 11.49 0.58 1.29
C LEU A 220 10.44 0.64 2.43
N VAL A 221 9.28 1.25 2.13
CA VAL A 221 8.20 1.42 3.11
C VAL A 221 7.54 0.09 3.46
N ASP A 222 7.26 -0.75 2.46
CA ASP A 222 6.56 -2.03 2.64
C ASP A 222 7.40 -3.05 3.40
N ARG A 223 8.66 -3.22 3.00
CA ARG A 223 9.55 -4.26 3.53
C ARG A 223 10.46 -3.78 4.68
N ASN A 224 10.47 -2.49 4.96
CA ASN A 224 11.37 -1.86 5.94
C ASN A 224 12.85 -2.23 5.71
N CYS A 225 13.29 -2.27 4.47
CA CYS A 225 14.62 -2.69 4.05
C CYS A 225 15.60 -1.51 3.88
N GLY A 226 16.86 -1.82 3.60
CA GLY A 226 17.89 -0.83 3.26
C GLY A 226 17.71 -0.24 1.85
N VAL A 227 18.40 0.87 1.55
CA VAL A 227 18.35 1.55 0.25
C VAL A 227 18.67 0.59 -0.89
N ILE A 228 19.84 -0.08 -0.83
CA ILE A 228 20.29 -1.00 -1.89
C ILE A 228 19.35 -2.20 -2.06
N GLU A 229 18.78 -2.72 -0.95
CA GLU A 229 17.82 -3.82 -0.99
C GLU A 229 16.52 -3.38 -1.66
N ALA A 230 16.04 -2.17 -1.38
CA ALA A 230 14.86 -1.60 -2.02
C ALA A 230 15.04 -1.50 -3.55
N PHE A 231 16.22 -1.07 -4.01
CA PHE A 231 16.55 -1.03 -5.45
C PHE A 231 16.65 -2.42 -6.08
N LYS A 232 17.33 -3.36 -5.42
CA LYS A 232 17.39 -4.76 -5.89
C LYS A 232 16.02 -5.39 -5.99
N TYR A 233 15.18 -5.17 -4.98
CA TYR A 233 13.82 -5.69 -4.96
C TYR A 233 12.95 -5.04 -6.04
N SER A 234 12.99 -3.70 -6.19
CA SER A 234 12.29 -2.99 -7.25
C SER A 234 12.70 -3.54 -8.63
N ALA A 235 13.99 -3.69 -8.89
CA ALA A 235 14.49 -4.22 -10.14
C ALA A 235 13.95 -5.62 -10.45
N LYS A 236 13.85 -6.47 -9.40
CA LYS A 236 13.40 -7.85 -9.51
C LYS A 236 11.90 -7.92 -9.83
N ILE A 237 11.03 -7.26 -9.05
CA ILE A 237 9.57 -7.32 -9.26
C ILE A 237 9.11 -6.65 -10.55
N THR A 238 9.86 -5.68 -11.08
CA THR A 238 9.53 -4.99 -12.33
C THR A 238 10.01 -5.74 -13.57
N GLU A 239 10.79 -6.80 -13.40
CA GLU A 239 11.24 -7.65 -14.51
C GLU A 239 10.04 -8.32 -15.18
N GLY A 240 9.98 -8.23 -16.52
CA GLY A 240 8.82 -8.70 -17.29
C GLY A 240 7.60 -7.76 -17.31
N HIS A 241 7.49 -6.81 -16.37
CA HIS A 241 6.31 -5.93 -16.25
C HIS A 241 6.52 -4.49 -16.72
N LYS A 242 7.71 -4.11 -17.21
CA LYS A 242 8.09 -2.73 -17.54
C LYS A 242 7.13 -2.04 -18.51
N ALA A 243 6.73 -2.71 -19.61
CA ALA A 243 5.78 -2.16 -20.59
C ALA A 243 4.40 -1.89 -19.96
N LYS A 244 3.93 -2.80 -19.11
CA LYS A 244 2.65 -2.64 -18.40
C LYS A 244 2.73 -1.58 -17.31
N LEU A 245 3.88 -1.44 -16.63
CA LEU A 245 4.15 -0.34 -15.70
C LEU A 245 4.18 1.02 -16.41
N MET A 246 4.76 1.11 -17.60
CA MET A 246 4.71 2.32 -18.42
C MET A 246 3.27 2.67 -18.78
N LEU A 247 2.47 1.67 -19.20
CA LEU A 247 1.05 1.88 -19.48
C LEU A 247 0.27 2.29 -18.22
N LEU A 248 0.56 1.73 -17.06
CA LEU A 248 -0.05 2.12 -15.78
C LEU A 248 0.32 3.56 -15.41
N GLY A 249 1.59 3.95 -15.56
CA GLY A 249 2.06 5.33 -15.35
C GLY A 249 1.39 6.32 -16.31
N SER A 250 1.27 5.96 -17.59
CA SER A 250 0.57 6.77 -18.60
C SER A 250 -0.92 6.90 -18.29
N ALA A 251 -1.57 5.82 -17.83
CA ALA A 251 -2.97 5.86 -17.39
C ALA A 251 -3.14 6.76 -16.17
N ALA A 252 -2.25 6.66 -15.18
CA ALA A 252 -2.27 7.52 -14.00
C ALA A 252 -2.09 9.00 -14.38
N LEU A 253 -1.16 9.31 -15.27
CA LEU A 253 -0.98 10.66 -15.81
C LEU A 253 -2.24 11.14 -16.54
N GLY A 254 -2.84 10.30 -17.39
CA GLY A 254 -4.10 10.61 -18.08
C GLY A 254 -5.24 10.92 -17.12
N ILE A 255 -5.36 10.17 -16.03
CA ILE A 255 -6.35 10.41 -14.96
C ILE A 255 -6.11 11.78 -14.30
N ILE A 256 -4.86 12.12 -14.00
CA ILE A 256 -4.51 13.43 -13.40
C ILE A 256 -4.83 14.57 -14.38
N LEU A 257 -4.49 14.43 -15.66
CA LEU A 257 -4.79 15.42 -16.69
C LEU A 257 -6.30 15.59 -16.87
N ALA A 258 -7.06 14.50 -16.91
CA ALA A 258 -8.53 14.55 -16.95
C ALA A 258 -9.10 15.23 -15.69
N GLY A 259 -8.53 14.95 -14.52
CA GLY A 259 -8.88 15.63 -13.28
C GLY A 259 -8.60 17.13 -13.33
N LEU A 260 -7.50 17.54 -13.95
CA LEU A 260 -7.14 18.95 -14.12
C LEU A 260 -8.15 19.67 -15.03
N LEU A 261 -8.60 19.01 -16.11
CA LEU A 261 -9.65 19.54 -16.98
C LEU A 261 -11.00 19.70 -16.27
N ALA A 262 -11.29 18.85 -15.28
CA ALA A 262 -12.47 18.96 -14.43
C ALA A 262 -12.28 19.94 -13.25
N LEU A 263 -11.30 20.85 -13.34
CA LEU A 263 -10.94 21.84 -12.33
C LEU A 263 -10.47 21.21 -10.98
N VAL A 264 -10.53 22.01 -9.90
CA VAL A 264 -10.03 21.62 -8.57
C VAL A 264 -10.66 20.33 -8.04
N VAL A 265 -11.97 20.16 -8.25
CA VAL A 265 -12.72 18.97 -7.77
C VAL A 265 -12.19 17.69 -8.44
N GLY A 266 -11.90 17.77 -9.74
CA GLY A 266 -11.36 16.64 -10.48
C GLY A 266 -9.99 16.20 -10.00
N VAL A 267 -9.10 17.14 -9.69
CA VAL A 267 -7.75 16.83 -9.18
C VAL A 267 -7.81 16.16 -7.82
N VAL A 268 -8.68 16.64 -6.92
CA VAL A 268 -8.86 16.08 -5.56
C VAL A 268 -9.23 14.59 -5.61
N PHE A 269 -9.97 14.18 -6.64
CA PHE A 269 -10.33 12.78 -6.84
C PHE A 269 -9.27 12.00 -7.66
N ALA A 270 -8.74 12.62 -8.71
CA ALA A 270 -7.80 11.98 -9.64
C ALA A 270 -6.45 11.63 -8.99
N TYR A 271 -5.94 12.49 -8.10
CA TYR A 271 -4.65 12.29 -7.44
C TYR A 271 -4.62 11.04 -6.56
N PRO A 272 -5.58 10.80 -5.65
CA PRO A 272 -5.66 9.53 -4.91
C PRO A 272 -5.82 8.32 -5.81
N VAL A 273 -6.63 8.39 -6.88
CA VAL A 273 -6.80 7.26 -7.82
C VAL A 273 -5.47 6.90 -8.47
N ALA A 274 -4.72 7.88 -8.97
CA ALA A 274 -3.42 7.66 -9.59
C ALA A 274 -2.39 7.06 -8.60
N GLY A 275 -2.33 7.60 -7.38
CA GLY A 275 -1.45 7.09 -6.34
C GLY A 275 -1.79 5.65 -5.92
N LEU A 276 -3.06 5.35 -5.70
CA LEU A 276 -3.52 4.00 -5.37
C LEU A 276 -3.32 3.01 -6.54
N ALA A 277 -3.50 3.45 -7.78
CA ALA A 277 -3.21 2.61 -8.95
C ALA A 277 -1.73 2.21 -9.00
N TRP A 278 -0.82 3.13 -8.66
CA TRP A 278 0.62 2.86 -8.59
C TRP A 278 0.96 1.84 -7.49
N VAL A 279 0.38 1.99 -6.30
CA VAL A 279 0.54 1.04 -5.18
C VAL A 279 -0.08 -0.33 -5.51
N LEU A 280 -1.23 -0.35 -6.20
CA LEU A 280 -1.84 -1.59 -6.69
C LEU A 280 -0.96 -2.29 -7.72
N GLY A 281 -0.30 -1.54 -8.61
CA GLY A 281 0.70 -2.09 -9.51
C GLY A 281 1.84 -2.80 -8.77
N TYR A 282 2.34 -2.20 -7.70
CA TYR A 282 3.33 -2.83 -6.82
C TYR A 282 2.80 -4.13 -6.19
N ARG A 283 1.58 -4.09 -5.62
CA ARG A 283 0.95 -5.29 -5.03
C ARG A 283 0.64 -6.37 -6.08
N TRP A 284 0.27 -5.98 -7.29
CA TRP A 284 0.05 -6.94 -8.37
C TRP A 284 1.33 -7.70 -8.73
N MET A 285 2.46 -7.01 -8.82
CA MET A 285 3.75 -7.66 -9.10
C MET A 285 4.21 -8.60 -7.97
N GLN A 286 3.66 -8.45 -6.76
CA GLN A 286 3.89 -9.37 -5.64
C GLN A 286 2.89 -10.53 -5.60
N LEU A 287 1.60 -10.26 -5.79
CA LEU A 287 0.47 -11.14 -5.45
C LEU A 287 -0.37 -11.57 -6.66
N GLY A 288 -0.08 -11.02 -7.85
CA GLY A 288 -0.92 -11.23 -9.04
C GLY A 288 -2.33 -10.69 -8.85
N ARG A 289 -3.31 -11.41 -9.38
CA ARG A 289 -4.74 -11.05 -9.31
C ARG A 289 -5.28 -10.86 -7.89
N GLN A 290 -4.68 -11.50 -6.90
CA GLN A 290 -5.09 -11.35 -5.50
C GLN A 290 -4.97 -9.91 -4.98
N ALA A 291 -4.10 -9.09 -5.61
CA ALA A 291 -3.95 -7.68 -5.25
C ALA A 291 -5.21 -6.83 -5.50
N VAL A 292 -6.10 -7.25 -6.39
CA VAL A 292 -7.32 -6.52 -6.77
C VAL A 292 -8.60 -7.23 -6.34
N VAL A 293 -8.53 -8.43 -5.78
CA VAL A 293 -9.68 -9.13 -5.19
C VAL A 293 -10.02 -8.49 -3.85
N ASP A 294 -11.30 -8.30 -3.58
CA ASP A 294 -11.78 -7.77 -2.30
C ASP A 294 -11.37 -8.69 -1.14
N GLY A 295 -10.44 -8.22 -0.33
CA GLY A 295 -10.39 -8.65 1.05
C GLY A 295 -11.56 -7.95 1.77
N ASN A 296 -12.64 -8.69 1.99
CA ASN A 296 -13.75 -8.25 2.83
C ASN A 296 -13.29 -8.05 4.27
#